data_be8efaad37a66d3e51f9aac9672c43bb
#
_entry.id   be8efaad37a66d3e51f9aac9672c43bb
#
_cell.length_a   1.000
_cell.length_b   1.000
_cell.length_c   1.000
_cell.angle_alpha   90.00
_cell.angle_beta   90.00
_cell.angle_gamma   90.00
#
_symmetry.space_group_name_H-M   'P 1'
#
loop_
_entity.id
_entity.type
_entity.pdbx_description
1 polymer ?
#
loop_
_entity_poly.entity_id
_entity_poly.type
_entity_poly.pdbx_seq_one_letter_code
_entity_poly.pdbx_strand_id
1 'polypeptide(L)'
;MKRSLLFVLLFCSLVLGPTFEASALVQKAKPKPQVTTPRPSTAPTSASAPLAEAAPFVNKVLPNGLEVIVLEDHSVPLVTVELAVRNGSFTEPPELNGLSHLFEHMFFKVNLEAARSREYLRNIDALGIVYNGETHEEVVNYYFTTTTLNFPVALRYMRDQAIFQQFDEGQFAQEREVVVGELDRHESNPYGELGEQMNAKLFYKYSSRKRPGGDRATVRAATTDQMRLIKDRYYVPNNSAIVVTGDVAPPMAFQLVEQLFGEWPKRTKDPFVDFPLVDHPPLAKSEGHMISAPITNVVIQLGWQGPSIGKDDAATYAADVFSFILRQPNSRFQRALVDTGLVTNVGFGYYTQRNVGPITLIIQTTPDKAKAAVRAAYNEIAHFNDPNYFTDEELESAKALLEADDLYSREKLSEYSHTISFWWSTTGLEYFRGYLKRLRASSRADINRYITKYVQNKPHVGLSLMSDESLKLSGLTEADLIGAPMAQSTVAGRH
;
A
#
# COMPACT_ATOMS: atom_id res chain seq x y z
N MET A 1 22.10 17.70 2.12
CA MET A 1 21.25 18.36 3.15
C MET A 1 19.97 17.55 3.26
N LYS A 2 19.70 17.09 4.49
CA LYS A 2 18.65 16.11 4.81
C LYS A 2 17.25 16.72 4.65
N ARG A 3 16.44 16.22 3.74
CA ARG A 3 14.97 16.22 3.79
C ARG A 3 14.46 15.27 2.71
N SER A 4 13.64 14.32 3.13
CA SER A 4 12.73 13.48 2.36
C SER A 4 13.06 12.01 2.40
N LEU A 5 12.60 11.39 3.43
CA LEU A 5 12.18 10.00 3.46
C LEU A 5 10.95 9.99 4.36
N LEU A 6 9.81 10.26 3.80
CA LEU A 6 8.52 9.89 4.36
C LEU A 6 7.46 10.18 3.28
N PHE A 7 6.85 9.17 2.80
CA PHE A 7 5.55 9.11 2.16
C PHE A 7 5.55 8.13 1.01
N VAL A 8 5.24 6.91 1.26
CA VAL A 8 4.27 6.08 0.56
C VAL A 8 4.10 4.79 1.36
N LEU A 9 3.26 4.86 2.35
CA LEU A 9 2.67 3.71 3.02
C LEU A 9 1.24 4.12 3.41
N LEU A 10 0.44 4.57 2.44
CA LEU A 10 -0.89 5.10 2.74
C LEU A 10 -1.91 4.02 3.09
N PHE A 11 -1.58 2.74 3.06
CA PHE A 11 -2.47 1.68 3.52
C PHE A 11 -1.89 0.73 4.58
N CYS A 12 -0.60 0.81 4.88
CA CYS A 12 0.00 0.07 6.01
C CYS A 12 0.56 0.94 7.15
N SER A 13 0.65 2.26 7.00
CA SER A 13 1.34 3.16 7.95
C SER A 13 0.44 3.80 9.01
N LEU A 14 -0.71 3.25 9.31
CA LEU A 14 -1.59 3.78 10.36
C LEU A 14 -1.22 3.33 11.78
N VAL A 15 -0.05 2.71 11.99
CA VAL A 15 0.34 2.16 13.30
C VAL A 15 1.61 2.77 13.90
N LEU A 16 2.39 3.58 13.17
CA LEU A 16 3.64 4.13 13.70
C LEU A 16 3.83 5.62 13.36
N GLY A 17 2.99 6.49 13.93
CA GLY A 17 3.25 7.93 13.96
C GLY A 17 4.26 8.27 15.06
N PRO A 18 5.23 9.18 14.83
CA PRO A 18 6.08 9.70 15.90
C PRO A 18 5.25 10.54 16.87
N THR A 19 5.42 10.29 18.16
CA THR A 19 4.88 11.14 19.23
C THR A 19 5.52 12.52 19.15
N PHE A 20 4.76 13.51 18.67
CA PHE A 20 5.11 14.90 18.87
C PHE A 20 4.73 15.27 20.30
N GLU A 21 5.72 15.53 21.14
CA GLU A 21 5.53 16.27 22.41
C GLU A 21 5.15 17.71 22.07
N ALA A 22 3.88 18.01 22.16
CA ALA A 22 3.38 19.39 22.14
C ALA A 22 3.46 19.95 23.57
N SER A 23 4.49 20.74 23.86
CA SER A 23 4.54 21.56 25.07
C SER A 23 3.45 22.64 24.99
N ALA A 24 2.35 22.40 25.66
CA ALA A 24 1.26 23.36 25.78
C ALA A 24 1.61 24.46 26.78
N LEU A 25 1.85 25.67 26.30
CA LEU A 25 1.83 26.91 27.08
C LEU A 25 0.37 27.25 27.37
N VAL A 26 -0.06 26.97 28.58
CA VAL A 26 -1.37 27.37 29.08
C VAL A 26 -1.38 28.85 29.38
N GLN A 27 -1.95 29.68 28.53
CA GLN A 27 -2.36 31.03 28.86
C GLN A 27 -3.81 31.04 29.41
N LYS A 28 -3.95 31.39 30.69
CA LYS A 28 -5.26 31.57 31.36
C LYS A 28 -6.01 32.76 30.75
N ALA A 29 -7.08 32.51 30.02
CA ALA A 29 -8.04 33.51 29.62
C ALA A 29 -9.18 33.59 30.63
N LYS A 30 -9.55 34.81 31.04
CA LYS A 30 -10.67 35.12 31.96
C LYS A 30 -12.02 34.88 31.26
N PRO A 31 -13.06 34.43 31.98
CA PRO A 31 -14.38 34.17 31.38
C PRO A 31 -15.13 35.44 31.07
N LYS A 32 -15.75 35.54 29.88
CA LYS A 32 -16.75 36.50 29.49
C LYS A 32 -18.15 35.95 29.76
N PRO A 33 -19.16 36.81 30.09
CA PRO A 33 -20.48 36.33 30.50
C PRO A 33 -21.32 35.79 29.37
N GLN A 34 -22.05 34.71 29.66
CA GLN A 34 -23.02 34.05 28.78
C GLN A 34 -24.24 34.97 28.54
N VAL A 35 -24.56 35.16 27.27
CA VAL A 35 -25.88 35.61 26.83
C VAL A 35 -26.60 34.40 26.24
N THR A 36 -27.61 33.95 26.94
CA THR A 36 -28.51 32.88 26.49
C THR A 36 -29.61 33.46 25.63
N THR A 37 -29.64 33.14 24.34
CA THR A 37 -30.82 33.24 23.48
C THR A 37 -31.22 31.84 23.01
N PRO A 38 -32.51 31.48 23.09
CA PRO A 38 -32.97 30.18 22.62
C PRO A 38 -32.95 30.14 21.09
N ARG A 39 -32.25 29.20 20.53
CA ARG A 39 -32.24 28.91 19.07
C ARG A 39 -33.32 27.87 18.78
N PRO A 40 -34.23 28.09 17.82
CA PRO A 40 -35.17 27.05 17.40
C PRO A 40 -34.41 25.89 16.76
N SER A 41 -34.64 24.68 17.26
CA SER A 41 -34.16 23.42 16.66
C SER A 41 -35.01 23.14 15.44
N THR A 42 -34.49 23.45 14.27
CA THR A 42 -34.88 22.80 13.04
C THR A 42 -33.69 21.95 12.62
N ALA A 43 -33.78 20.64 12.82
CA ALA A 43 -32.88 19.71 12.25
C ALA A 43 -32.92 19.87 10.71
N PRO A 44 -31.82 20.11 10.01
CA PRO A 44 -31.82 20.01 8.57
C PRO A 44 -31.90 18.53 8.21
N THR A 45 -32.99 18.14 7.56
CA THR A 45 -33.03 16.93 6.72
C THR A 45 -32.14 17.23 5.52
N SER A 46 -30.85 17.05 5.71
CA SER A 46 -29.90 17.11 4.61
C SER A 46 -30.00 15.78 3.87
N ALA A 47 -30.81 15.78 2.82
CA ALA A 47 -30.53 14.88 1.72
C ALA A 47 -29.11 15.23 1.26
N SER A 48 -28.15 14.36 1.55
CA SER A 48 -26.80 14.48 1.03
C SER A 48 -26.89 14.51 -0.50
N ALA A 49 -26.51 15.64 -1.09
CA ALA A 49 -26.27 15.67 -2.54
C ALA A 49 -25.28 14.55 -2.86
N PRO A 50 -25.47 13.82 -3.96
CA PRO A 50 -24.50 12.80 -4.35
C PRO A 50 -23.15 13.48 -4.51
N LEU A 51 -22.18 13.07 -3.70
CA LEU A 51 -20.79 13.44 -3.87
C LEU A 51 -20.34 13.00 -5.25
N ALA A 52 -19.58 13.85 -5.91
CA ALA A 52 -19.28 13.81 -7.34
C ALA A 52 -18.99 12.42 -7.89
N GLU A 53 -19.68 12.13 -8.99
CA GLU A 53 -19.49 10.96 -9.84
C GLU A 53 -18.02 10.83 -10.26
N ALA A 54 -17.53 9.58 -10.24
CA ALA A 54 -16.35 9.03 -10.91
C ALA A 54 -15.07 9.89 -10.99
N ALA A 55 -13.94 9.24 -10.78
CA ALA A 55 -12.60 9.80 -10.96
C ALA A 55 -12.53 10.75 -12.17
N PRO A 56 -12.16 12.02 -12.00
CA PRO A 56 -12.29 13.07 -13.02
C PRO A 56 -11.22 12.99 -14.12
N PHE A 57 -10.57 11.83 -14.29
CA PHE A 57 -9.57 11.63 -15.32
C PHE A 57 -10.15 11.08 -16.63
N VAL A 58 -9.52 11.44 -17.73
CA VAL A 58 -9.77 10.88 -19.07
C VAL A 58 -8.58 10.03 -19.50
N ASN A 59 -8.81 9.04 -20.38
CA ASN A 59 -7.73 8.21 -20.89
C ASN A 59 -7.87 7.94 -22.39
N LYS A 60 -6.73 7.64 -23.02
CA LYS A 60 -6.62 7.20 -24.41
C LYS A 60 -5.58 6.09 -24.50
N VAL A 61 -5.88 5.02 -25.20
CA VAL A 61 -4.89 3.99 -25.55
C VAL A 61 -4.32 4.30 -26.92
N LEU A 62 -3.00 4.41 -27.01
CA LEU A 62 -2.29 4.69 -28.27
C LEU A 62 -2.22 3.43 -29.16
N PRO A 63 -1.94 3.55 -30.47
CA PRO A 63 -1.84 2.41 -31.39
C PRO A 63 -0.80 1.35 -30.98
N ASN A 64 0.26 1.76 -30.26
CA ASN A 64 1.26 0.85 -29.72
C ASN A 64 0.85 0.21 -28.37
N GLY A 65 -0.35 0.51 -27.85
CA GLY A 65 -0.89 -0.07 -26.63
C GLY A 65 -0.56 0.69 -25.35
N LEU A 66 0.22 1.79 -25.41
CA LEU A 66 0.45 2.64 -24.25
C LEU A 66 -0.84 3.34 -23.83
N GLU A 67 -1.19 3.20 -22.55
CA GLU A 67 -2.33 3.93 -22.00
C GLU A 67 -1.89 5.30 -21.48
N VAL A 68 -2.60 6.35 -21.86
CA VAL A 68 -2.37 7.73 -21.41
C VAL A 68 -3.57 8.16 -20.58
N ILE A 69 -3.31 8.56 -19.34
CA ILE A 69 -4.33 8.94 -18.37
C ILE A 69 -4.07 10.38 -17.96
N VAL A 70 -5.07 11.26 -18.04
CA VAL A 70 -4.91 12.68 -17.74
C VAL A 70 -5.96 13.12 -16.72
N LEU A 71 -5.48 13.72 -15.64
CA LEU A 71 -6.28 14.41 -14.64
C LEU A 71 -5.95 15.90 -14.67
N GLU A 72 -6.84 16.68 -15.31
CA GLU A 72 -6.68 18.12 -15.48
C GLU A 72 -7.07 18.88 -14.20
N ASP A 73 -6.19 19.77 -13.73
CA ASP A 73 -6.46 20.68 -12.61
C ASP A 73 -5.59 21.94 -12.73
N HIS A 74 -6.23 23.08 -12.85
CA HIS A 74 -5.56 24.40 -13.02
C HIS A 74 -5.41 25.18 -11.70
N SER A 75 -5.57 24.54 -10.55
CA SER A 75 -5.47 25.19 -9.24
C SER A 75 -4.07 25.74 -8.92
N VAL A 76 -3.05 25.05 -9.41
CA VAL A 76 -1.64 25.46 -9.30
C VAL A 76 -0.90 25.16 -10.63
N PRO A 77 0.09 25.98 -11.05
CA PRO A 77 0.79 25.80 -12.32
C PRO A 77 1.86 24.69 -12.22
N LEU A 78 1.47 23.52 -11.75
CA LEU A 78 2.32 22.33 -11.62
C LEU A 78 1.73 21.17 -12.42
N VAL A 79 2.62 20.31 -12.90
CA VAL A 79 2.28 19.07 -13.58
C VAL A 79 3.16 17.93 -13.08
N THR A 80 2.56 16.77 -12.88
CA THR A 80 3.26 15.52 -12.64
C THR A 80 3.10 14.61 -13.84
N VAL A 81 4.23 14.10 -14.33
CA VAL A 81 4.28 13.04 -15.34
C VAL A 81 4.76 11.78 -14.66
N GLU A 82 3.99 10.72 -14.73
CA GLU A 82 4.32 9.44 -14.14
C GLU A 82 4.26 8.32 -15.17
N LEU A 83 5.30 7.51 -15.23
CA LEU A 83 5.31 6.24 -15.94
C LEU A 83 4.99 5.14 -14.94
N ALA A 84 3.91 4.42 -15.13
CA ALA A 84 3.57 3.22 -14.40
C ALA A 84 3.79 1.98 -15.28
N VAL A 85 4.41 0.95 -14.71
CA VAL A 85 4.68 -0.32 -15.38
C VAL A 85 4.13 -1.46 -14.54
N ARG A 86 3.37 -2.39 -15.16
CA ARG A 86 2.94 -3.63 -14.50
C ARG A 86 4.15 -4.54 -14.32
N ASN A 87 4.93 -4.24 -13.31
CA ASN A 87 6.14 -4.93 -12.88
C ASN A 87 6.22 -4.80 -11.35
N GLY A 88 7.18 -5.48 -10.74
CA GLY A 88 7.39 -5.51 -9.30
C GLY A 88 7.67 -6.93 -8.83
N SER A 89 7.69 -7.16 -7.54
CA SER A 89 8.06 -8.49 -7.02
C SER A 89 7.14 -9.62 -7.51
N PHE A 90 5.88 -9.35 -7.84
CA PHE A 90 4.93 -10.37 -8.34
C PHE A 90 5.38 -11.02 -9.67
N THR A 91 6.28 -10.39 -10.41
CA THR A 91 6.87 -10.93 -11.65
C THR A 91 8.16 -11.72 -11.40
N GLU A 92 8.73 -11.68 -10.19
CA GLU A 92 10.06 -12.13 -9.89
C GLU A 92 10.10 -13.55 -9.31
N PRO A 93 10.65 -14.55 -10.03
CA PRO A 93 11.05 -15.81 -9.42
C PRO A 93 12.22 -15.56 -8.44
N PRO A 94 12.57 -16.54 -7.58
CA PRO A 94 13.61 -16.35 -6.57
C PRO A 94 14.94 -15.82 -7.11
N GLU A 95 15.37 -16.28 -8.30
CA GLU A 95 16.62 -15.87 -8.96
C GLU A 95 16.63 -14.44 -9.51
N LEU A 96 15.47 -13.75 -9.51
CA LEU A 96 15.34 -12.36 -9.96
C LEU A 96 14.79 -11.45 -8.84
N ASN A 97 14.69 -11.97 -7.61
CA ASN A 97 14.03 -11.24 -6.53
C ASN A 97 14.82 -9.98 -6.11
N GLY A 98 14.20 -8.82 -6.26
CA GLY A 98 14.76 -7.50 -6.00
C GLY A 98 15.28 -6.78 -7.24
N LEU A 99 15.22 -7.42 -8.41
CA LEU A 99 15.73 -6.82 -9.64
C LEU A 99 14.82 -5.75 -10.22
N SER A 100 13.53 -5.76 -9.94
CA SER A 100 12.63 -4.64 -10.27
C SER A 100 12.98 -3.39 -9.47
N HIS A 101 13.35 -3.54 -8.20
CA HIS A 101 13.80 -2.45 -7.35
C HIS A 101 15.19 -1.93 -7.80
N LEU A 102 16.14 -2.82 -8.08
CA LEU A 102 17.42 -2.40 -8.64
C LEU A 102 17.27 -1.73 -10.02
N PHE A 103 16.30 -2.17 -10.83
CA PHE A 103 15.98 -1.51 -12.10
C PHE A 103 15.43 -0.10 -11.85
N GLU A 104 14.62 0.11 -10.82
CA GLU A 104 14.12 1.43 -10.42
C GLU A 104 15.26 2.39 -10.12
N HIS A 105 16.28 1.96 -9.34
CA HIS A 105 17.48 2.75 -9.10
C HIS A 105 18.22 3.09 -10.40
N MET A 106 18.32 2.13 -11.31
CA MET A 106 18.98 2.32 -12.59
C MET A 106 18.18 3.19 -13.55
N PHE A 107 16.86 3.33 -13.38
CA PHE A 107 16.01 4.11 -14.28
C PHE A 107 16.47 5.55 -14.43
N PHE A 108 16.94 6.18 -13.36
CA PHE A 108 17.44 7.56 -13.38
C PHE A 108 18.93 7.69 -13.76
N LYS A 109 19.61 6.57 -14.06
CA LYS A 109 21.03 6.53 -14.42
C LYS A 109 21.19 6.34 -15.94
N VAL A 110 20.75 7.30 -16.72
CA VAL A 110 20.87 7.21 -18.19
C VAL A 110 22.32 7.33 -18.61
N ASN A 111 22.83 6.34 -19.30
CA ASN A 111 24.10 6.41 -19.99
C ASN A 111 23.92 6.92 -21.43
N LEU A 112 23.59 8.19 -21.56
CA LEU A 112 23.89 8.95 -22.75
C LEU A 112 25.32 9.43 -22.55
N GLU A 113 26.31 8.97 -23.33
CA GLU A 113 27.75 9.31 -23.26
C GLU A 113 28.14 10.13 -21.99
N ALA A 114 29.05 9.72 -21.17
CA ALA A 114 29.28 10.17 -19.77
C ALA A 114 29.29 11.72 -19.57
N ALA A 115 29.55 12.49 -20.63
CA ALA A 115 29.45 13.95 -20.62
C ALA A 115 28.00 14.45 -20.69
N ARG A 116 27.12 13.79 -21.44
CA ARG A 116 25.70 14.15 -21.57
C ARG A 116 24.90 13.77 -20.32
N SER A 117 25.26 12.71 -19.61
CA SER A 117 24.56 12.33 -18.39
C SER A 117 24.67 13.38 -17.29
N ARG A 118 25.84 14.00 -17.09
CA ARG A 118 26.03 15.06 -16.07
C ARG A 118 25.33 16.36 -16.46
N GLU A 119 25.26 16.68 -17.73
CA GLU A 119 24.51 17.83 -18.24
C GLU A 119 23.02 17.60 -18.11
N TYR A 120 22.57 16.39 -18.37
CA TYR A 120 21.18 15.95 -18.26
C TYR A 120 20.65 16.08 -16.83
N LEU A 121 21.35 15.51 -15.81
CA LEU A 121 20.96 15.62 -14.41
C LEU A 121 21.04 17.08 -13.91
N ARG A 122 22.08 17.83 -14.30
CA ARG A 122 22.17 19.27 -13.98
C ARG A 122 21.00 20.07 -14.56
N ASN A 123 20.50 19.71 -15.72
CA ASN A 123 19.35 20.35 -16.33
C ASN A 123 18.06 20.03 -15.59
N ILE A 124 17.88 18.78 -15.10
CA ILE A 124 16.74 18.40 -14.25
C ILE A 124 16.73 19.28 -12.99
N ASP A 125 17.85 19.35 -12.28
CA ASP A 125 17.98 20.15 -11.06
C ASP A 125 17.77 21.66 -11.35
N ALA A 126 18.34 22.17 -12.45
CA ALA A 126 18.21 23.57 -12.83
C ALA A 126 16.78 23.97 -13.22
N LEU A 127 15.98 23.03 -13.73
CA LEU A 127 14.56 23.22 -14.05
C LEU A 127 13.63 23.04 -12.84
N GLY A 128 14.19 22.71 -11.66
CA GLY A 128 13.40 22.48 -10.45
C GLY A 128 12.49 21.26 -10.57
N ILE A 129 12.89 20.26 -11.35
CA ILE A 129 12.15 19.01 -11.50
C ILE A 129 12.40 18.13 -10.26
N VAL A 130 11.33 17.82 -9.53
CA VAL A 130 11.35 16.81 -8.46
C VAL A 130 11.04 15.46 -9.09
N TYR A 131 11.87 14.46 -8.80
CA TYR A 131 11.69 13.12 -9.37
C TYR A 131 11.99 12.04 -8.34
N ASN A 132 11.31 10.91 -8.50
CA ASN A 132 11.58 9.69 -7.74
C ASN A 132 10.97 8.48 -8.48
N GLY A 133 11.26 7.28 -7.99
CA GLY A 133 10.63 6.03 -8.35
C GLY A 133 10.19 5.25 -7.12
N GLU A 134 9.30 4.30 -7.31
CA GLU A 134 8.79 3.42 -6.27
C GLU A 134 8.54 2.03 -6.84
N THR A 135 8.96 1.01 -6.10
CA THR A 135 8.73 -0.39 -6.45
C THR A 135 7.83 -1.04 -5.41
N HIS A 136 6.67 -1.49 -5.87
CA HIS A 136 5.71 -2.26 -5.09
C HIS A 136 5.62 -3.71 -5.58
N GLU A 137 4.70 -4.49 -5.00
CA GLU A 137 4.47 -5.85 -5.45
C GLU A 137 4.03 -5.91 -6.91
N GLU A 138 3.08 -5.04 -7.34
CA GLU A 138 2.40 -5.15 -8.64
C GLU A 138 2.54 -3.92 -9.54
N VAL A 139 3.32 -2.93 -9.13
CA VAL A 139 3.63 -1.73 -9.92
C VAL A 139 5.03 -1.23 -9.62
N VAL A 140 5.72 -0.78 -10.65
CA VAL A 140 6.87 0.11 -10.54
C VAL A 140 6.50 1.41 -11.23
N ASN A 141 6.65 2.53 -10.53
CA ASN A 141 6.33 3.84 -11.07
C ASN A 141 7.48 4.82 -10.92
N TYR A 142 7.55 5.75 -11.86
CA TYR A 142 8.58 6.79 -11.96
C TYR A 142 7.88 8.11 -12.23
N TYR A 143 8.23 9.16 -11.52
CA TYR A 143 7.56 10.43 -11.71
C TYR A 143 8.50 11.63 -11.75
N PHE A 144 8.06 12.65 -12.50
CA PHE A 144 8.62 13.98 -12.55
C PHE A 144 7.53 15.00 -12.24
N THR A 145 7.73 15.79 -11.20
CA THR A 145 6.84 16.93 -10.86
C THR A 145 7.58 18.22 -11.13
N THR A 146 6.98 19.11 -11.90
CA THR A 146 7.58 20.39 -12.31
C THR A 146 6.51 21.44 -12.62
N THR A 147 6.93 22.64 -13.04
CA THR A 147 6.01 23.66 -13.53
C THR A 147 5.44 23.31 -14.90
N THR A 148 4.24 23.80 -15.21
CA THR A 148 3.55 23.58 -16.50
C THR A 148 4.43 23.93 -17.70
N LEU A 149 5.27 24.98 -17.58
CA LEU A 149 6.19 25.38 -18.65
C LEU A 149 7.22 24.30 -19.00
N ASN A 150 7.60 23.49 -18.02
CA ASN A 150 8.60 22.42 -18.17
C ASN A 150 7.98 21.06 -18.52
N PHE A 151 6.65 20.96 -18.64
CA PHE A 151 5.96 19.71 -18.97
C PHE A 151 6.54 18.97 -20.20
N PRO A 152 6.77 19.64 -21.36
CA PRO A 152 7.35 18.96 -22.51
C PRO A 152 8.77 18.43 -22.27
N VAL A 153 9.53 19.08 -21.40
CA VAL A 153 10.90 18.67 -21.04
C VAL A 153 10.85 17.45 -20.11
N ALA A 154 10.00 17.50 -19.08
CA ALA A 154 9.80 16.38 -18.15
C ALA A 154 9.33 15.12 -18.90
N LEU A 155 8.37 15.28 -19.82
CA LEU A 155 7.86 14.15 -20.61
C LEU A 155 8.93 13.58 -21.55
N ARG A 156 9.80 14.43 -22.12
CA ARG A 156 10.94 13.98 -22.91
C ARG A 156 11.95 13.20 -22.06
N TYR A 157 12.22 13.65 -20.84
CA TYR A 157 13.08 12.93 -19.92
C TYR A 157 12.49 11.56 -19.59
N MET A 158 11.18 11.49 -19.30
CA MET A 158 10.49 10.21 -19.05
C MET A 158 10.66 9.26 -20.25
N ARG A 159 10.47 9.74 -21.47
CA ARG A 159 10.67 8.94 -22.68
C ARG A 159 12.09 8.41 -22.79
N ASP A 160 13.09 9.26 -22.58
CA ASP A 160 14.50 8.92 -22.73
C ASP A 160 14.89 7.81 -21.73
N GLN A 161 14.37 7.89 -20.50
CA GLN A 161 14.55 6.87 -19.48
C GLN A 161 13.83 5.56 -19.83
N ALA A 162 12.57 5.62 -20.25
CA ALA A 162 11.78 4.44 -20.54
C ALA A 162 12.28 3.65 -21.76
N ILE A 163 12.67 4.36 -22.83
CA ILE A 163 12.95 3.74 -24.12
C ILE A 163 14.45 3.51 -24.35
N PHE A 164 15.30 4.50 -24.04
CA PHE A 164 16.70 4.50 -24.42
C PHE A 164 17.66 4.18 -23.29
N GLN A 165 17.15 3.69 -22.16
CA GLN A 165 17.98 3.33 -21.01
C GLN A 165 19.06 2.32 -21.38
N GLN A 166 20.30 2.61 -20.97
CA GLN A 166 21.45 1.74 -21.04
C GLN A 166 22.04 1.53 -19.65
N PHE A 167 22.67 0.40 -19.43
CA PHE A 167 23.24 0.04 -18.14
C PHE A 167 24.76 0.10 -18.22
N ASP A 168 25.35 1.12 -17.59
CA ASP A 168 26.79 1.23 -17.38
C ASP A 168 27.21 0.33 -16.21
N GLU A 169 28.25 -0.50 -16.41
CA GLU A 169 28.69 -1.46 -15.40
C GLU A 169 29.19 -0.79 -14.11
N GLY A 170 29.82 0.38 -14.21
CA GLY A 170 30.34 1.11 -13.06
C GLY A 170 29.20 1.72 -12.23
N GLN A 171 28.24 2.35 -12.86
CA GLN A 171 27.04 2.88 -12.20
C GLN A 171 26.19 1.74 -11.60
N PHE A 172 26.03 0.67 -12.35
CA PHE A 172 25.30 -0.51 -11.89
C PHE A 172 25.90 -1.12 -10.63
N ALA A 173 27.25 -1.27 -10.60
CA ALA A 173 27.94 -1.75 -9.41
C ALA A 173 27.75 -0.85 -8.18
N GLN A 174 27.72 0.48 -8.39
CA GLN A 174 27.46 1.44 -7.32
C GLN A 174 26.02 1.36 -6.80
N GLU A 175 25.02 1.36 -7.69
CA GLU A 175 23.62 1.31 -7.30
C GLU A 175 23.26 -0.02 -6.62
N ARG A 176 23.86 -1.11 -7.05
CA ARG A 176 23.72 -2.41 -6.39
C ARG A 176 24.13 -2.35 -4.90
N GLU A 177 25.21 -1.67 -4.57
CA GLU A 177 25.62 -1.49 -3.17
C GLU A 177 24.72 -0.51 -2.42
N VAL A 178 24.11 0.47 -3.10
CA VAL A 178 23.09 1.35 -2.50
C VAL A 178 21.86 0.53 -2.10
N VAL A 179 21.34 -0.30 -3.01
CA VAL A 179 20.17 -1.17 -2.72
C VAL A 179 20.49 -2.16 -1.60
N VAL A 180 21.69 -2.75 -1.58
CA VAL A 180 22.13 -3.61 -0.47
C VAL A 180 22.13 -2.84 0.86
N GLY A 181 22.61 -1.58 0.88
CA GLY A 181 22.57 -0.74 2.06
C GLY A 181 21.14 -0.37 2.52
N GLU A 182 20.18 -0.33 1.60
CA GLU A 182 18.77 -0.15 1.93
C GLU A 182 18.16 -1.41 2.54
N LEU A 183 18.49 -2.58 2.00
CA LEU A 183 18.12 -3.86 2.59
C LEU A 183 18.68 -4.00 4.02
N ASP A 184 19.95 -3.62 4.24
CA ASP A 184 20.56 -3.63 5.57
C ASP A 184 19.81 -2.73 6.56
N ARG A 185 19.37 -1.54 6.12
CA ARG A 185 18.55 -0.63 6.95
C ARG A 185 17.17 -1.18 7.24
N HIS A 186 16.53 -1.79 6.24
CA HIS A 186 15.21 -2.41 6.39
C HIS A 186 15.27 -3.60 7.37
N GLU A 187 16.22 -4.49 7.19
CA GLU A 187 16.42 -5.66 8.05
C GLU A 187 16.87 -5.29 9.48
N SER A 188 17.56 -4.16 9.65
CA SER A 188 17.91 -3.64 11.00
C SER A 188 16.70 -3.05 11.73
N ASN A 189 15.58 -2.80 11.05
CA ASN A 189 14.33 -2.36 11.64
C ASN A 189 13.47 -3.57 12.04
N PRO A 190 13.24 -3.82 13.33
CA PRO A 190 12.45 -4.97 13.78
C PRO A 190 11.04 -5.05 13.20
N TYR A 191 10.42 -3.90 12.90
CA TYR A 191 9.10 -3.84 12.29
C TYR A 191 9.13 -4.22 10.80
N GLY A 192 10.23 -3.93 10.09
CA GLY A 192 10.46 -4.41 8.73
C GLY A 192 10.56 -5.93 8.70
N GLU A 193 11.36 -6.50 9.62
CA GLU A 193 11.49 -7.95 9.77
C GLU A 193 10.15 -8.64 10.08
N LEU A 194 9.29 -8.04 10.91
CA LEU A 194 7.96 -8.58 11.20
C LEU A 194 7.12 -8.70 9.92
N GLY A 195 7.14 -7.67 9.05
CA GLY A 195 6.43 -7.67 7.77
C GLY A 195 6.97 -8.72 6.79
N GLU A 196 8.30 -8.81 6.68
CA GLU A 196 8.98 -9.81 5.83
C GLU A 196 8.66 -11.25 6.28
N GLN A 197 8.71 -11.52 7.57
CA GLN A 197 8.35 -12.83 8.12
C GLN A 197 6.88 -13.15 7.90
N MET A 198 5.97 -12.17 8.01
CA MET A 198 4.56 -12.37 7.69
C MET A 198 4.37 -12.76 6.23
N ASN A 199 4.97 -12.02 5.30
CA ASN A 199 4.87 -12.32 3.88
C ASN A 199 5.50 -13.69 3.52
N ALA A 200 6.66 -13.99 4.10
CA ALA A 200 7.36 -15.26 3.86
C ALA A 200 6.53 -16.48 4.30
N LYS A 201 5.80 -16.37 5.41
CA LYS A 201 4.96 -17.46 5.92
C LYS A 201 3.59 -17.52 5.26
N LEU A 202 2.96 -16.36 5.06
CA LEU A 202 1.65 -16.26 4.45
C LEU A 202 1.67 -16.71 2.98
N PHE A 203 2.77 -16.42 2.28
CA PHE A 203 2.98 -16.77 0.87
C PHE A 203 4.12 -17.79 0.68
N TYR A 204 4.19 -18.77 1.56
CA TYR A 204 5.30 -19.69 1.78
C TYR A 204 5.93 -20.30 0.52
N LYS A 205 5.15 -20.59 -0.53
CA LYS A 205 5.66 -21.26 -1.75
C LYS A 205 6.33 -20.26 -2.69
N TYR A 206 5.86 -19.01 -2.73
CA TYR A 206 6.31 -17.99 -3.67
C TYR A 206 6.52 -16.65 -2.96
N SER A 207 7.24 -16.66 -1.84
CA SER A 207 7.46 -15.48 -1.00
C SER A 207 8.22 -14.36 -1.73
N SER A 208 9.11 -14.69 -2.67
CA SER A 208 9.80 -13.70 -3.51
C SER A 208 8.81 -12.78 -4.25
N ARG A 209 7.62 -13.30 -4.60
CA ARG A 209 6.56 -12.54 -5.29
C ARG A 209 5.87 -11.48 -4.42
N LYS A 210 6.19 -11.44 -3.13
CA LYS A 210 5.65 -10.51 -2.13
C LYS A 210 6.73 -9.72 -1.39
N ARG A 211 7.95 -9.65 -1.98
CA ARG A 211 9.10 -8.99 -1.38
C ARG A 211 9.71 -7.97 -2.37
N PRO A 212 9.14 -6.75 -2.47
CA PRO A 212 9.59 -5.72 -3.42
C PRO A 212 11.06 -5.33 -3.26
N GLY A 213 11.56 -5.22 -2.02
CA GLY A 213 12.97 -4.92 -1.74
C GLY A 213 13.94 -6.01 -2.22
N GLY A 214 13.46 -7.24 -2.32
CA GLY A 214 14.24 -8.36 -2.84
C GLY A 214 15.14 -9.07 -1.84
N ASP A 215 15.91 -10.02 -2.38
CA ASP A 215 16.88 -10.81 -1.63
C ASP A 215 18.29 -10.26 -1.82
N ARG A 216 19.03 -10.10 -0.72
CA ARG A 216 20.39 -9.52 -0.71
C ARG A 216 21.38 -10.29 -1.58
N ALA A 217 21.34 -11.62 -1.55
CA ALA A 217 22.26 -12.44 -2.32
C ALA A 217 21.95 -12.32 -3.82
N THR A 218 20.68 -12.29 -4.19
CA THR A 218 20.20 -12.07 -5.55
C THR A 218 20.60 -10.70 -6.07
N VAL A 219 20.38 -9.64 -5.28
CA VAL A 219 20.77 -8.28 -5.65
C VAL A 219 22.28 -8.16 -5.83
N ARG A 220 23.10 -8.74 -4.93
CA ARG A 220 24.57 -8.73 -5.06
C ARG A 220 25.07 -9.49 -6.28
N ALA A 221 24.39 -10.55 -6.66
CA ALA A 221 24.75 -11.37 -7.83
C ALA A 221 24.19 -10.81 -9.16
N ALA A 222 23.38 -9.74 -9.11
CA ALA A 222 22.71 -9.18 -10.27
C ALA A 222 23.69 -8.71 -11.36
N THR A 223 23.26 -8.84 -12.60
CA THR A 223 24.03 -8.45 -13.80
C THR A 223 23.25 -7.48 -14.66
N THR A 224 23.94 -6.70 -15.48
CA THR A 224 23.32 -5.78 -16.45
C THR A 224 22.49 -6.53 -17.50
N ASP A 225 22.81 -7.80 -17.81
CA ASP A 225 21.99 -8.64 -18.69
C ASP A 225 20.64 -8.96 -18.08
N GLN A 226 20.58 -9.16 -16.76
CA GLN A 226 19.31 -9.33 -16.05
C GLN A 226 18.49 -8.03 -16.05
N MET A 227 19.14 -6.85 -15.98
CA MET A 227 18.45 -5.56 -16.14
C MET A 227 17.84 -5.43 -17.55
N ARG A 228 18.59 -5.81 -18.59
CA ARG A 228 18.07 -5.85 -19.97
C ARG A 228 16.88 -6.81 -20.09
N LEU A 229 16.98 -7.97 -19.42
CA LEU A 229 15.90 -8.96 -19.39
C LEU A 229 14.61 -8.38 -18.79
N ILE A 230 14.69 -7.69 -17.66
CA ILE A 230 13.54 -7.01 -17.01
C ILE A 230 12.96 -5.96 -17.94
N LYS A 231 13.83 -5.11 -18.52
CA LYS A 231 13.42 -4.07 -19.48
C LYS A 231 12.65 -4.68 -20.66
N ASP A 232 13.22 -5.67 -21.32
CA ASP A 232 12.65 -6.27 -22.52
C ASP A 232 11.35 -7.03 -22.25
N ARG A 233 11.17 -7.54 -21.04
CA ARG A 233 9.95 -8.26 -20.64
C ARG A 233 8.80 -7.31 -20.31
N TYR A 234 9.05 -6.28 -19.51
CA TYR A 234 7.98 -5.55 -18.84
C TYR A 234 7.90 -4.07 -19.24
N TYR A 235 9.03 -3.43 -19.64
CA TYR A 235 9.05 -2.01 -20.01
C TYR A 235 8.71 -1.86 -21.50
N VAL A 236 7.46 -2.11 -21.81
CA VAL A 236 6.89 -2.04 -23.16
C VAL A 236 5.58 -1.27 -23.13
N PRO A 237 5.19 -0.56 -24.20
CA PRO A 237 4.07 0.36 -24.16
C PRO A 237 2.74 -0.33 -23.82
N ASN A 238 2.51 -1.55 -24.29
CA ASN A 238 1.29 -2.31 -24.00
C ASN A 238 1.28 -2.98 -22.61
N ASN A 239 2.26 -2.67 -21.76
CA ASN A 239 2.32 -3.03 -20.34
C ASN A 239 2.55 -1.80 -19.44
N SER A 240 2.46 -0.61 -20.01
CA SER A 240 2.78 0.66 -19.34
C SER A 240 1.67 1.67 -19.50
N ALA A 241 1.62 2.64 -18.58
CA ALA A 241 0.79 3.82 -18.68
C ALA A 241 1.60 5.09 -18.42
N ILE A 242 1.26 6.17 -19.11
CA ILE A 242 1.68 7.54 -18.74
C ILE A 242 0.50 8.21 -18.05
N VAL A 243 0.68 8.56 -16.79
CA VAL A 243 -0.27 9.34 -16.00
C VAL A 243 0.22 10.78 -15.94
N VAL A 244 -0.65 11.72 -16.31
CA VAL A 244 -0.38 13.16 -16.26
C VAL A 244 -1.41 13.81 -15.37
N THR A 245 -0.99 14.45 -14.29
CA THR A 245 -1.88 15.16 -13.37
C THR A 245 -1.45 16.61 -13.21
N GLY A 246 -2.39 17.55 -13.18
CA GLY A 246 -2.15 18.96 -12.93
C GLY A 246 -2.55 19.90 -14.07
N ASP A 247 -1.86 21.02 -14.18
CA ASP A 247 -2.21 22.14 -15.06
C ASP A 247 -1.83 21.86 -16.54
N VAL A 248 -2.57 20.93 -17.14
CA VAL A 248 -2.43 20.57 -18.55
C VAL A 248 -3.75 20.05 -19.13
N ALA A 249 -4.15 20.60 -20.27
CA ALA A 249 -5.35 20.15 -20.97
C ALA A 249 -5.15 18.77 -21.61
N PRO A 250 -6.12 17.83 -21.50
CA PRO A 250 -5.98 16.48 -22.02
C PRO A 250 -5.61 16.36 -23.50
N PRO A 251 -6.17 17.18 -24.43
CA PRO A 251 -5.76 17.11 -25.83
C PRO A 251 -4.28 17.38 -26.05
N MET A 252 -3.71 18.34 -25.30
CA MET A 252 -2.30 18.68 -25.37
C MET A 252 -1.43 17.54 -24.83
N ALA A 253 -1.83 16.96 -23.68
CA ALA A 253 -1.11 15.84 -23.09
C ALA A 253 -1.12 14.62 -24.02
N PHE A 254 -2.30 14.25 -24.58
CA PHE A 254 -2.42 13.14 -25.51
C PHE A 254 -1.56 13.33 -26.76
N GLN A 255 -1.59 14.52 -27.36
CA GLN A 255 -0.79 14.83 -28.55
C GLN A 255 0.70 14.70 -28.26
N LEU A 256 1.17 15.26 -27.16
CA LEU A 256 2.59 15.27 -26.82
C LEU A 256 3.09 13.87 -26.46
N VAL A 257 2.30 13.09 -25.70
CA VAL A 257 2.65 11.70 -25.38
C VAL A 257 2.67 10.84 -26.65
N GLU A 258 1.68 10.99 -27.55
CA GLU A 258 1.66 10.26 -28.82
C GLU A 258 2.87 10.59 -29.68
N GLN A 259 3.26 11.86 -29.75
CA GLN A 259 4.44 12.33 -30.49
C GLN A 259 5.75 11.73 -29.93
N LEU A 260 5.88 11.62 -28.62
CA LEU A 260 7.11 11.19 -27.97
C LEU A 260 7.22 9.67 -27.81
N PHE A 261 6.10 8.98 -27.57
CA PHE A 261 6.07 7.55 -27.23
C PHE A 261 5.40 6.68 -28.32
N GLY A 262 4.81 7.27 -29.37
CA GLY A 262 4.04 6.53 -30.35
C GLY A 262 4.85 5.47 -31.11
N GLU A 263 6.15 5.69 -31.29
CA GLU A 263 7.07 4.76 -31.92
C GLU A 263 7.74 3.77 -30.94
N TRP A 264 7.40 3.81 -29.66
CA TRP A 264 7.88 2.84 -28.68
C TRP A 264 7.42 1.44 -29.08
N PRO A 265 8.35 0.48 -29.38
CA PRO A 265 7.97 -0.82 -29.93
C PRO A 265 7.15 -1.63 -28.93
N LYS A 266 5.96 -2.07 -29.34
CA LYS A 266 5.12 -2.94 -28.52
C LYS A 266 5.53 -4.41 -28.63
N ARG A 267 5.27 -5.19 -27.60
CA ARG A 267 5.27 -6.64 -27.71
C ARG A 267 4.05 -7.12 -28.51
N THR A 268 4.23 -8.22 -29.24
CA THR A 268 3.13 -8.87 -29.99
C THR A 268 2.09 -9.50 -29.08
N LYS A 269 2.50 -9.89 -27.85
CA LYS A 269 1.65 -10.47 -26.82
C LYS A 269 1.80 -9.68 -25.51
N ASP A 270 0.79 -9.76 -24.67
CA ASP A 270 0.88 -9.33 -23.28
C ASP A 270 2.02 -10.07 -22.58
N PRO A 271 2.91 -9.39 -21.83
CA PRO A 271 3.99 -10.05 -21.10
C PRO A 271 3.53 -11.21 -20.21
N PHE A 272 2.35 -11.13 -19.61
CA PHE A 272 1.82 -12.17 -18.73
C PHE A 272 1.30 -13.42 -19.46
N VAL A 273 1.19 -13.40 -20.80
CA VAL A 273 0.99 -14.61 -21.61
C VAL A 273 2.27 -15.41 -21.71
N ASP A 274 3.41 -14.72 -21.92
CA ASP A 274 4.72 -15.35 -22.03
C ASP A 274 5.34 -15.67 -20.65
N PHE A 275 5.05 -14.83 -19.65
CA PHE A 275 5.53 -14.93 -18.25
C PHE A 275 4.34 -14.91 -17.29
N PRO A 276 3.57 -16.01 -17.16
CA PRO A 276 2.35 -16.02 -16.37
C PRO A 276 2.64 -15.85 -14.88
N LEU A 277 1.70 -15.19 -14.20
CA LEU A 277 1.74 -15.04 -12.76
C LEU A 277 1.54 -16.39 -12.08
N VAL A 278 2.12 -16.55 -10.90
CA VAL A 278 1.95 -17.76 -10.09
C VAL A 278 0.70 -17.64 -9.21
N ASP A 279 -0.01 -18.73 -9.04
CA ASP A 279 -1.08 -18.81 -8.04
C ASP A 279 -0.49 -19.16 -6.67
N HIS A 280 -0.78 -18.34 -5.66
CA HIS A 280 -0.41 -18.64 -4.27
C HIS A 280 -1.32 -19.73 -3.72
N PRO A 281 -0.77 -20.90 -3.30
CA PRO A 281 -1.59 -21.94 -2.71
C PRO A 281 -2.11 -21.49 -1.34
N PRO A 282 -3.31 -21.96 -0.94
CA PRO A 282 -3.86 -21.65 0.37
C PRO A 282 -3.00 -22.24 1.50
N LEU A 283 -3.02 -21.60 2.67
CA LEU A 283 -2.42 -22.16 3.86
C LEU A 283 -3.17 -23.44 4.27
N ALA A 284 -2.40 -24.48 4.58
CA ALA A 284 -2.98 -25.76 5.02
C ALA A 284 -3.45 -25.73 6.49
N LYS A 285 -2.77 -24.94 7.34
CA LYS A 285 -3.03 -24.79 8.77
C LYS A 285 -2.57 -23.43 9.26
N SER A 286 -3.03 -23.03 10.45
CA SER A 286 -2.50 -21.84 11.12
C SER A 286 -1.14 -22.12 11.74
N GLU A 287 -0.28 -21.10 11.78
CA GLU A 287 1.06 -21.16 12.36
C GLU A 287 1.31 -19.92 13.23
N GLY A 288 1.88 -20.14 14.43
CA GLY A 288 2.28 -19.09 15.37
C GLY A 288 3.79 -19.05 15.50
N HIS A 289 4.38 -17.85 15.53
CA HIS A 289 5.82 -17.68 15.72
C HIS A 289 6.14 -16.45 16.55
N MET A 290 7.21 -16.57 17.34
CA MET A 290 7.73 -15.53 18.21
C MET A 290 9.00 -14.95 17.58
N ILE A 291 9.08 -13.61 17.45
CA ILE A 291 10.24 -12.90 16.95
C ILE A 291 10.82 -12.08 18.11
N SER A 292 12.10 -12.32 18.43
CA SER A 292 12.79 -11.55 19.45
C SER A 292 13.47 -10.33 18.83
N ALA A 293 13.22 -9.15 19.42
CA ALA A 293 13.84 -7.90 19.00
C ALA A 293 13.91 -6.90 20.17
N PRO A 294 14.89 -5.99 20.21
CA PRO A 294 15.06 -5.05 21.30
C PRO A 294 14.05 -3.89 21.25
N ILE A 295 12.78 -4.22 21.39
CA ILE A 295 11.67 -3.26 21.47
C ILE A 295 11.02 -3.29 22.86
N THR A 296 10.45 -2.18 23.29
CA THR A 296 9.82 -2.04 24.60
C THR A 296 8.36 -2.52 24.65
N ASN A 297 7.65 -2.37 23.54
CA ASN A 297 6.26 -2.80 23.40
C ASN A 297 6.19 -4.21 22.80
N VAL A 298 5.01 -4.77 22.84
CA VAL A 298 4.67 -6.01 22.13
C VAL A 298 3.84 -5.65 20.90
N VAL A 299 4.26 -6.13 19.74
CA VAL A 299 3.47 -6.06 18.51
C VAL A 299 3.05 -7.47 18.12
N ILE A 300 1.76 -7.66 17.88
CA ILE A 300 1.20 -8.92 17.42
C ILE A 300 0.57 -8.67 16.06
N GLN A 301 0.88 -9.52 15.10
CA GLN A 301 0.31 -9.45 13.76
C GLN A 301 -0.32 -10.80 13.41
N LEU A 302 -1.61 -10.76 13.04
CA LEU A 302 -2.31 -11.92 12.49
C LEU A 302 -2.53 -11.64 10.99
N GLY A 303 -2.22 -12.63 10.14
CA GLY A 303 -2.31 -12.47 8.68
C GLY A 303 -3.09 -13.61 8.04
N TRP A 304 -4.01 -13.27 7.12
CA TRP A 304 -4.76 -14.22 6.28
C TRP A 304 -4.50 -13.95 4.81
N GLN A 305 -4.62 -14.97 4.01
CA GLN A 305 -4.70 -14.82 2.56
C GLN A 305 -6.10 -14.31 2.20
N GLY A 306 -6.19 -13.10 1.65
CA GLY A 306 -7.42 -12.44 1.29
C GLY A 306 -7.85 -12.65 -0.17
N PRO A 307 -8.83 -11.88 -0.65
CA PRO A 307 -9.31 -11.95 -2.01
C PRO A 307 -8.26 -11.51 -3.03
N SER A 308 -8.50 -11.85 -4.30
CA SER A 308 -7.75 -11.38 -5.45
C SER A 308 -8.67 -10.60 -6.38
N ILE A 309 -8.17 -9.50 -6.93
CA ILE A 309 -8.87 -8.75 -7.96
C ILE A 309 -9.10 -9.63 -9.19
N GLY A 310 -10.30 -9.50 -9.78
CA GLY A 310 -10.71 -10.29 -10.93
C GLY A 310 -11.19 -11.71 -10.60
N LYS A 311 -10.98 -12.18 -9.35
CA LYS A 311 -11.50 -13.47 -8.87
C LYS A 311 -12.65 -13.32 -7.87
N ASP A 312 -12.60 -12.30 -7.01
CA ASP A 312 -13.65 -12.01 -6.01
C ASP A 312 -13.73 -10.51 -5.67
N ASP A 313 -14.04 -9.70 -6.64
CA ASP A 313 -14.09 -8.23 -6.48
C ASP A 313 -15.12 -7.77 -5.44
N ALA A 314 -16.21 -8.53 -5.25
CA ALA A 314 -17.20 -8.19 -4.23
C ALA A 314 -16.61 -8.29 -2.81
N ALA A 315 -15.69 -9.24 -2.59
CA ALA A 315 -15.02 -9.39 -1.31
C ALA A 315 -13.99 -8.28 -1.05
N THR A 316 -13.37 -7.69 -2.10
CA THR A 316 -12.43 -6.58 -1.93
C THR A 316 -13.14 -5.33 -1.42
N TYR A 317 -14.29 -4.97 -2.02
CA TYR A 317 -15.11 -3.84 -1.52
C TYR A 317 -15.62 -4.07 -0.09
N ALA A 318 -16.06 -5.28 0.21
CA ALA A 318 -16.52 -5.64 1.54
C ALA A 318 -15.40 -5.57 2.58
N ALA A 319 -14.18 -5.95 2.21
CA ALA A 319 -12.99 -5.85 3.06
C ALA A 319 -12.69 -4.41 3.45
N ASP A 320 -12.72 -3.49 2.48
CA ASP A 320 -12.47 -2.07 2.71
C ASP A 320 -13.54 -1.46 3.62
N VAL A 321 -14.83 -1.71 3.34
CA VAL A 321 -15.92 -1.23 4.21
C VAL A 321 -15.80 -1.79 5.61
N PHE A 322 -15.50 -3.08 5.76
CA PHE A 322 -15.38 -3.70 7.07
C PHE A 322 -14.20 -3.14 7.88
N SER A 323 -13.07 -2.88 7.25
CA SER A 323 -11.93 -2.25 7.90
C SER A 323 -12.27 -0.87 8.45
N PHE A 324 -13.06 -0.07 7.71
CA PHE A 324 -13.53 1.24 8.14
C PHE A 324 -14.63 1.17 9.22
N ILE A 325 -15.44 0.11 9.28
CA ILE A 325 -16.34 -0.15 10.41
C ILE A 325 -15.51 -0.37 11.68
N LEU A 326 -14.51 -1.27 11.62
CA LEU A 326 -13.69 -1.60 12.78
C LEU A 326 -12.82 -0.43 13.28
N ARG A 327 -12.45 0.48 12.39
CA ARG A 327 -11.62 1.65 12.69
C ARG A 327 -12.37 2.76 13.44
N GLN A 328 -13.70 2.80 13.41
CA GLN A 328 -14.48 3.84 14.08
C GLN A 328 -14.22 3.80 15.59
N PRO A 329 -13.95 4.95 16.24
CA PRO A 329 -13.60 4.98 17.68
C PRO A 329 -14.68 4.37 18.60
N ASN A 330 -15.96 4.47 18.20
CA ASN A 330 -17.09 3.93 18.93
C ASN A 330 -17.51 2.51 18.49
N SER A 331 -16.77 1.88 17.58
CA SER A 331 -17.05 0.49 17.17
C SER A 331 -16.91 -0.47 18.35
N ARG A 332 -17.64 -1.58 18.31
CA ARG A 332 -17.49 -2.66 19.29
C ARG A 332 -16.04 -3.13 19.39
N PHE A 333 -15.36 -3.23 18.26
CA PHE A 333 -13.96 -3.66 18.16
C PHE A 333 -13.01 -2.73 18.95
N GLN A 334 -13.09 -1.41 18.73
CA GLN A 334 -12.26 -0.45 19.45
C GLN A 334 -12.59 -0.44 20.96
N ARG A 335 -13.86 -0.46 21.31
CA ARG A 335 -14.28 -0.50 22.73
C ARG A 335 -13.78 -1.74 23.45
N ALA A 336 -13.84 -2.90 22.79
CA ALA A 336 -13.41 -4.16 23.41
C ALA A 336 -11.90 -4.24 23.63
N LEU A 337 -11.11 -3.58 22.80
CA LEU A 337 -9.65 -3.71 22.79
C LEU A 337 -8.96 -2.47 23.35
N VAL A 338 -9.31 -1.26 22.86
CA VAL A 338 -8.63 -0.01 23.22
C VAL A 338 -9.22 0.59 24.51
N ASP A 339 -10.55 0.76 24.57
CA ASP A 339 -11.17 1.42 25.73
C ASP A 339 -11.03 0.61 27.02
N THR A 340 -10.90 -0.71 26.92
CA THR A 340 -10.56 -1.57 28.05
C THR A 340 -9.11 -1.43 28.52
N GLY A 341 -8.26 -0.72 27.76
CA GLY A 341 -6.85 -0.57 28.03
C GLY A 341 -6.03 -1.83 27.81
N LEU A 342 -6.57 -2.85 27.12
CA LEU A 342 -5.83 -4.07 26.77
C LEU A 342 -4.78 -3.79 25.73
N VAL A 343 -5.07 -2.91 24.77
CA VAL A 343 -4.15 -2.53 23.70
C VAL A 343 -3.99 -1.01 23.66
N THR A 344 -2.83 -0.56 23.20
CA THR A 344 -2.56 0.86 22.93
C THR A 344 -3.03 1.27 21.53
N ASN A 345 -3.00 0.32 20.59
CA ASN A 345 -3.48 0.52 19.24
C ASN A 345 -3.87 -0.83 18.62
N VAL A 346 -4.87 -0.81 17.74
CA VAL A 346 -5.27 -1.96 16.94
C VAL A 346 -5.76 -1.51 15.57
N GLY A 347 -5.34 -2.22 14.53
CA GLY A 347 -5.77 -1.99 13.16
C GLY A 347 -6.11 -3.31 12.47
N PHE A 348 -7.17 -3.30 11.68
CA PHE A 348 -7.55 -4.39 10.79
C PHE A 348 -7.67 -3.86 9.36
N GLY A 349 -7.04 -4.51 8.40
CA GLY A 349 -7.04 -4.03 7.03
C GLY A 349 -6.83 -5.13 6.00
N TYR A 350 -7.09 -4.77 4.75
CA TYR A 350 -6.85 -5.57 3.57
C TYR A 350 -6.03 -4.75 2.57
N TYR A 351 -5.00 -5.33 2.02
CA TYR A 351 -4.22 -4.71 0.95
C TYR A 351 -4.61 -5.31 -0.40
N THR A 352 -5.21 -4.47 -1.24
CA THR A 352 -5.74 -4.90 -2.54
C THR A 352 -4.62 -5.30 -3.48
N GLN A 353 -4.66 -6.54 -3.97
CA GLN A 353 -3.73 -7.06 -4.97
C GLN A 353 -4.45 -7.94 -5.99
N ARG A 354 -3.91 -8.02 -7.19
CA ARG A 354 -4.36 -8.93 -8.24
C ARG A 354 -4.16 -10.39 -7.83
N ASN A 355 -3.07 -10.64 -7.13
CA ASN A 355 -2.64 -12.01 -6.81
C ASN A 355 -2.56 -12.23 -5.29
N VAL A 356 -3.71 -12.46 -4.67
CA VAL A 356 -3.92 -12.71 -3.24
C VAL A 356 -3.38 -11.57 -2.37
N GLY A 357 -4.25 -10.61 -2.07
CA GLY A 357 -3.95 -9.55 -1.11
C GLY A 357 -3.92 -10.07 0.33
N PRO A 358 -3.02 -9.61 1.20
CA PRO A 358 -3.02 -9.97 2.60
C PRO A 358 -4.14 -9.24 3.37
N ILE A 359 -4.77 -9.93 4.29
CA ILE A 359 -5.58 -9.35 5.36
C ILE A 359 -4.72 -9.36 6.61
N THR A 360 -4.64 -8.25 7.33
CA THR A 360 -3.83 -8.13 8.54
C THR A 360 -4.62 -7.54 9.70
N LEU A 361 -4.39 -8.08 10.89
CA LEU A 361 -4.75 -7.51 12.17
C LEU A 361 -3.46 -7.23 12.93
N ILE A 362 -3.22 -5.97 13.29
CA ILE A 362 -2.04 -5.55 14.05
C ILE A 362 -2.49 -5.05 15.40
N ILE A 363 -1.85 -5.52 16.47
CA ILE A 363 -2.13 -5.17 17.87
C ILE A 363 -0.84 -4.65 18.48
N GLN A 364 -0.92 -3.50 19.14
CA GLN A 364 0.16 -2.98 19.98
C GLN A 364 -0.28 -2.99 21.44
N THR A 365 0.55 -3.55 22.32
CA THR A 365 0.23 -3.69 23.73
C THR A 365 1.49 -3.72 24.60
N THR A 366 1.30 -3.85 25.92
CA THR A 366 2.38 -4.04 26.88
C THR A 366 2.57 -5.54 27.17
N PRO A 367 3.77 -5.96 27.65
CA PRO A 367 4.05 -7.38 27.89
C PRO A 367 3.05 -8.06 28.83
N ASP A 368 2.67 -7.41 29.92
CA ASP A 368 1.72 -7.91 30.92
C ASP A 368 0.30 -8.12 30.38
N LYS A 369 -0.08 -7.42 29.30
CA LYS A 369 -1.41 -7.50 28.69
C LYS A 369 -1.44 -8.35 27.42
N ALA A 370 -0.30 -8.70 26.84
CA ALA A 370 -0.21 -9.30 25.51
C ALA A 370 -1.10 -10.55 25.35
N LYS A 371 -1.07 -11.46 26.32
CA LYS A 371 -1.90 -12.67 26.28
C LYS A 371 -3.39 -12.39 26.35
N ALA A 372 -3.79 -11.42 27.18
CA ALA A 372 -5.19 -11.00 27.30
C ALA A 372 -5.66 -10.29 26.03
N ALA A 373 -4.80 -9.45 25.42
CA ALA A 373 -5.08 -8.74 24.18
C ALA A 373 -5.33 -9.70 23.01
N VAL A 374 -4.48 -10.72 22.85
CA VAL A 374 -4.68 -11.77 21.83
C VAL A 374 -6.00 -12.50 22.00
N ARG A 375 -6.33 -12.89 23.25
CA ARG A 375 -7.61 -13.58 23.54
C ARG A 375 -8.80 -12.69 23.21
N ALA A 376 -8.75 -11.42 23.60
CA ALA A 376 -9.80 -10.46 23.30
C ALA A 376 -9.97 -10.28 21.79
N ALA A 377 -8.87 -10.18 21.03
CA ALA A 377 -8.91 -10.09 19.58
C ALA A 377 -9.57 -11.33 18.93
N TYR A 378 -9.21 -12.53 19.36
CA TYR A 378 -9.85 -13.76 18.87
C TYR A 378 -11.34 -13.87 19.28
N ASN A 379 -11.68 -13.37 20.46
CA ASN A 379 -13.08 -13.28 20.85
C ASN A 379 -13.85 -12.34 19.91
N GLU A 380 -13.31 -11.18 19.57
CA GLU A 380 -13.97 -10.28 18.62
C GLU A 380 -14.05 -10.89 17.22
N ILE A 381 -12.98 -11.52 16.71
CA ILE A 381 -12.99 -12.25 15.41
C ILE A 381 -14.10 -13.31 15.39
N ALA A 382 -14.29 -14.06 16.48
CA ALA A 382 -15.35 -15.07 16.56
C ALA A 382 -16.75 -14.49 16.43
N HIS A 383 -16.94 -13.21 16.81
CA HIS A 383 -18.23 -12.52 16.80
C HIS A 383 -18.44 -11.63 15.56
N PHE A 384 -17.47 -11.46 14.67
CA PHE A 384 -17.57 -10.57 13.50
C PHE A 384 -18.84 -10.77 12.65
N ASN A 385 -19.37 -11.99 12.59
CA ASN A 385 -20.59 -12.32 11.85
C ASN A 385 -21.89 -12.26 12.70
N ASP A 386 -21.81 -11.83 13.96
CA ASP A 386 -23.02 -11.64 14.76
C ASP A 386 -23.93 -10.59 14.10
N PRO A 387 -25.26 -10.79 14.08
CA PRO A 387 -26.19 -9.87 13.42
C PRO A 387 -26.06 -8.43 13.88
N ASN A 388 -25.68 -8.22 15.16
CA ASN A 388 -25.54 -6.92 15.79
C ASN A 388 -24.08 -6.55 16.12
N TYR A 389 -23.11 -7.12 15.40
CA TYR A 389 -21.70 -6.81 15.62
C TYR A 389 -21.39 -5.34 15.32
N PHE A 390 -21.98 -4.81 14.27
CA PHE A 390 -21.99 -3.39 13.93
C PHE A 390 -23.41 -2.96 13.55
N THR A 391 -23.71 -1.68 13.71
CA THR A 391 -25.00 -1.09 13.37
C THR A 391 -25.06 -0.69 11.90
N ASP A 392 -26.28 -0.38 11.40
CA ASP A 392 -26.43 0.17 10.04
C ASP A 392 -25.86 1.60 9.95
N GLU A 393 -25.86 2.35 11.05
CA GLU A 393 -25.22 3.67 11.15
C GLU A 393 -23.69 3.56 11.01
N GLU A 394 -23.06 2.59 11.67
CA GLU A 394 -21.62 2.34 11.52
C GLU A 394 -21.25 1.90 10.09
N LEU A 395 -22.12 1.11 9.44
CA LEU A 395 -21.94 0.72 8.04
C LEU A 395 -22.00 1.93 7.11
N GLU A 396 -23.02 2.78 7.22
CA GLU A 396 -23.15 3.96 6.36
C GLU A 396 -22.07 5.02 6.67
N SER A 397 -21.67 5.15 7.95
CA SER A 397 -20.54 6.00 8.33
C SER A 397 -19.23 5.52 7.73
N ALA A 398 -18.96 4.21 7.70
CA ALA A 398 -17.77 3.65 7.07
C ALA A 398 -17.69 3.97 5.57
N LYS A 399 -18.82 3.85 4.86
CA LYS A 399 -18.90 4.21 3.44
C LYS A 399 -18.64 5.70 3.21
N ALA A 400 -19.23 6.56 4.04
CA ALA A 400 -19.00 8.01 3.97
C ALA A 400 -17.54 8.39 4.26
N LEU A 401 -16.90 7.72 5.23
CA LEU A 401 -15.49 7.93 5.55
C LEU A 401 -14.57 7.52 4.40
N LEU A 402 -14.85 6.41 3.72
CA LEU A 402 -14.11 5.97 2.55
C LEU A 402 -14.21 6.96 1.38
N GLU A 403 -15.38 7.56 1.17
CA GLU A 403 -15.55 8.61 0.17
C GLU A 403 -14.82 9.90 0.53
N ALA A 404 -14.84 10.28 1.81
CA ALA A 404 -14.08 11.41 2.29
C ALA A 404 -12.57 11.19 2.13
N ASP A 405 -12.09 9.98 2.40
CA ASP A 405 -10.68 9.59 2.23
C ASP A 405 -10.24 9.69 0.77
N ASP A 406 -11.06 9.22 -0.18
CA ASP A 406 -10.82 9.40 -1.62
C ASP A 406 -10.76 10.87 -2.02
N LEU A 407 -11.64 11.72 -1.48
CA LEU A 407 -11.60 13.16 -1.75
C LEU A 407 -10.34 13.83 -1.19
N TYR A 408 -9.94 13.48 0.03
CA TYR A 408 -8.71 14.00 0.63
C TYR A 408 -7.46 13.55 -0.13
N SER A 409 -7.45 12.34 -0.66
CA SER A 409 -6.31 11.85 -1.46
C SER A 409 -6.07 12.68 -2.72
N ARG A 410 -7.10 13.38 -3.22
CA ARG A 410 -7.01 14.26 -4.40
C ARG A 410 -6.43 15.66 -4.11
N GLU A 411 -6.26 16.04 -2.84
CA GLU A 411 -5.75 17.36 -2.46
C GLU A 411 -4.34 17.61 -3.05
N LYS A 412 -3.51 16.57 -3.12
CA LYS A 412 -2.17 16.65 -3.68
C LYS A 412 -2.06 15.79 -4.94
N LEU A 413 -2.27 16.40 -6.09
CA LEU A 413 -2.30 15.70 -7.38
C LEU A 413 -1.02 14.93 -7.72
N SER A 414 0.14 15.38 -7.26
CA SER A 414 1.40 14.64 -7.44
C SER A 414 1.42 13.30 -6.70
N GLU A 415 0.68 13.17 -5.61
CA GLU A 415 0.52 11.90 -4.88
C GLU A 415 -0.68 11.10 -5.40
N TYR A 416 -1.72 11.80 -5.86
CA TYR A 416 -2.86 11.13 -6.48
C TYR A 416 -2.51 10.45 -7.81
N SER A 417 -1.45 10.91 -8.52
CA SER A 417 -0.93 10.20 -9.69
C SER A 417 -0.50 8.77 -9.33
N HIS A 418 0.12 8.56 -8.16
CA HIS A 418 0.52 7.23 -7.67
C HIS A 418 -0.71 6.36 -7.38
N THR A 419 -1.78 6.96 -6.84
CA THR A 419 -3.06 6.28 -6.63
C THR A 419 -3.64 5.80 -7.96
N ILE A 420 -3.64 6.63 -9.00
CA ILE A 420 -4.10 6.25 -10.34
C ILE A 420 -3.24 5.13 -10.91
N SER A 421 -1.92 5.23 -10.78
CA SER A 421 -0.95 4.23 -11.26
C SER A 421 -1.14 2.88 -10.57
N PHE A 422 -1.31 2.88 -9.25
CA PHE A 422 -1.61 1.69 -8.46
C PHE A 422 -2.89 1.00 -8.94
N TRP A 423 -4.01 1.72 -9.03
CA TRP A 423 -5.27 1.15 -9.45
C TRP A 423 -5.23 0.68 -10.91
N TRP A 424 -4.60 1.47 -11.79
CA TRP A 424 -4.42 1.07 -13.18
C TRP A 424 -3.65 -0.25 -13.30
N SER A 425 -2.56 -0.41 -12.56
CA SER A 425 -1.72 -1.61 -12.65
C SER A 425 -2.40 -2.84 -12.03
N THR A 426 -2.96 -2.67 -10.83
CA THR A 426 -3.48 -3.76 -10.01
C THR A 426 -4.87 -4.21 -10.45
N THR A 427 -5.75 -3.27 -10.82
CA THR A 427 -7.16 -3.58 -11.08
C THR A 427 -7.62 -3.23 -12.50
N GLY A 428 -7.02 -2.20 -13.09
CA GLY A 428 -7.52 -1.55 -14.30
C GLY A 428 -8.50 -0.40 -13.99
N LEU A 429 -8.61 0.53 -14.95
CA LEU A 429 -9.36 1.79 -14.74
C LEU A 429 -10.86 1.58 -14.54
N GLU A 430 -11.46 0.54 -15.12
CA GLU A 430 -12.90 0.28 -14.97
C GLU A 430 -13.26 -0.13 -13.52
N TYR A 431 -12.39 -0.89 -12.86
CA TYR A 431 -12.57 -1.19 -11.45
C TYR A 431 -12.48 0.10 -10.64
N PHE A 432 -11.45 0.91 -10.87
CA PHE A 432 -11.22 2.17 -10.16
C PHE A 432 -12.36 3.18 -10.35
N ARG A 433 -12.84 3.37 -11.59
CA ARG A 433 -14.02 4.23 -11.87
C ARG A 433 -15.28 3.77 -11.14
N GLY A 434 -15.47 2.46 -11.05
CA GLY A 434 -16.61 1.86 -10.37
C GLY A 434 -16.46 1.73 -8.86
N TYR A 435 -15.28 2.01 -8.30
CA TYR A 435 -14.92 1.65 -6.92
C TYR A 435 -15.89 2.23 -5.88
N LEU A 436 -16.04 3.54 -5.80
CA LEU A 436 -16.93 4.19 -4.82
C LEU A 436 -18.38 3.76 -4.97
N LYS A 437 -18.88 3.62 -6.21
CA LYS A 437 -20.25 3.16 -6.47
C LYS A 437 -20.48 1.74 -5.94
N ARG A 438 -19.55 0.84 -6.17
CA ARG A 438 -19.63 -0.55 -5.72
C ARG A 438 -19.44 -0.66 -4.21
N LEU A 439 -18.56 0.16 -3.67
CA LEU A 439 -18.32 0.29 -2.24
C LEU A 439 -19.60 0.73 -1.49
N ARG A 440 -20.31 1.76 -2.00
CA ARG A 440 -21.61 2.17 -1.48
C ARG A 440 -22.69 1.07 -1.58
N ALA A 441 -22.64 0.23 -2.61
CA ALA A 441 -23.56 -0.87 -2.78
C ALA A 441 -23.27 -2.06 -1.85
N SER A 442 -22.12 -2.10 -1.18
CA SER A 442 -21.75 -3.19 -0.27
C SER A 442 -22.74 -3.28 0.89
N SER A 443 -23.27 -4.48 1.09
CA SER A 443 -24.26 -4.78 2.12
C SER A 443 -23.65 -5.52 3.31
N ARG A 444 -24.39 -5.60 4.42
CA ARG A 444 -24.03 -6.45 5.57
C ARG A 444 -23.83 -7.92 5.14
N ALA A 445 -24.63 -8.41 4.20
CA ALA A 445 -24.49 -9.77 3.68
C ALA A 445 -23.16 -9.97 2.93
N ASP A 446 -22.69 -8.96 2.19
CA ASP A 446 -21.40 -9.01 1.50
C ASP A 446 -20.24 -9.03 2.50
N ILE A 447 -20.31 -8.22 3.54
CA ILE A 447 -19.33 -8.19 4.64
C ILE A 447 -19.31 -9.56 5.36
N ASN A 448 -20.46 -10.12 5.72
CA ASN A 448 -20.53 -11.43 6.36
C ASN A 448 -19.97 -12.55 5.48
N ARG A 449 -20.22 -12.50 4.18
CA ARG A 449 -19.62 -13.43 3.21
C ARG A 449 -18.10 -13.31 3.18
N TYR A 450 -17.57 -12.08 3.13
CA TYR A 450 -16.14 -11.83 3.19
C TYR A 450 -15.52 -12.40 4.47
N ILE A 451 -16.07 -12.06 5.64
CA ILE A 451 -15.58 -12.53 6.94
C ILE A 451 -15.56 -14.07 7.00
N THR A 452 -16.66 -14.71 6.60
CA THR A 452 -16.78 -16.17 6.60
C THR A 452 -15.81 -16.83 5.63
N LYS A 453 -15.61 -16.22 4.46
CA LYS A 453 -14.77 -16.82 3.41
C LYS A 453 -13.27 -16.68 3.69
N TYR A 454 -12.85 -15.56 4.30
CA TYR A 454 -11.43 -15.20 4.35
C TYR A 454 -10.85 -15.06 5.75
N VAL A 455 -11.64 -14.89 6.80
CA VAL A 455 -11.16 -14.59 8.15
C VAL A 455 -11.54 -15.64 9.19
N GLN A 456 -12.85 -15.80 9.44
CA GLN A 456 -13.31 -16.68 10.52
C GLN A 456 -13.03 -18.14 10.23
N ASN A 457 -12.38 -18.82 11.17
CA ASN A 457 -12.02 -20.24 11.09
C ASN A 457 -11.14 -20.56 9.86
N LYS A 458 -10.38 -19.59 9.36
CA LYS A 458 -9.45 -19.79 8.25
C LYS A 458 -8.03 -19.97 8.75
N PRO A 459 -7.22 -20.79 8.05
CA PRO A 459 -5.80 -20.85 8.30
C PRO A 459 -5.16 -19.46 8.18
N HIS A 460 -4.28 -19.13 9.13
CA HIS A 460 -3.63 -17.84 9.21
C HIS A 460 -2.27 -17.95 9.88
N VAL A 461 -1.48 -16.90 9.78
CA VAL A 461 -0.19 -16.77 10.44
C VAL A 461 -0.33 -15.78 11.59
N GLY A 462 0.11 -16.18 12.79
CA GLY A 462 0.22 -15.28 13.94
C GLY A 462 1.68 -15.05 14.29
N LEU A 463 2.09 -13.78 14.30
CA LEU A 463 3.44 -13.38 14.70
C LEU A 463 3.37 -12.48 15.91
N SER A 464 4.37 -12.58 16.79
CA SER A 464 4.61 -11.58 17.82
C SER A 464 6.06 -11.08 17.73
N LEU A 465 6.24 -9.78 17.92
CA LEU A 465 7.52 -9.10 18.00
C LEU A 465 7.64 -8.49 19.39
N MET A 466 8.69 -8.88 20.15
CA MET A 466 8.94 -8.39 21.50
C MET A 466 10.35 -8.73 21.95
N SER A 467 10.83 -8.14 23.05
CA SER A 467 12.11 -8.52 23.66
C SER A 467 11.99 -9.85 24.42
N ASP A 468 13.12 -10.51 24.65
CA ASP A 468 13.19 -11.75 25.45
C ASP A 468 12.67 -11.56 26.89
N GLU A 469 12.84 -10.37 27.47
CA GLU A 469 12.28 -10.01 28.76
C GLU A 469 10.75 -9.90 28.69
N SER A 470 10.25 -9.20 27.68
CA SER A 470 8.81 -9.09 27.42
C SER A 470 8.14 -10.45 27.17
N LEU A 471 8.83 -11.36 26.50
CA LEU A 471 8.35 -12.72 26.26
C LEU A 471 8.14 -13.46 27.59
N LYS A 472 9.08 -13.40 28.50
CA LYS A 472 8.97 -14.02 29.83
C LYS A 472 7.83 -13.42 30.66
N LEU A 473 7.64 -12.11 30.58
CA LEU A 473 6.57 -11.40 31.30
C LEU A 473 5.19 -11.70 30.73
N SER A 474 5.08 -11.78 29.41
CA SER A 474 3.79 -11.93 28.73
C SER A 474 3.12 -13.29 28.93
N GLY A 475 3.92 -14.33 29.14
CA GLY A 475 3.46 -15.71 29.14
C GLY A 475 2.73 -16.13 27.85
N LEU A 476 2.97 -15.37 26.74
CA LEU A 476 2.42 -15.65 25.43
C LEU A 476 3.13 -16.87 24.83
N THR A 477 2.36 -17.68 24.09
CA THR A 477 2.87 -18.87 23.39
C THR A 477 2.47 -18.84 21.92
N GLU A 478 3.15 -19.61 21.08
CA GLU A 478 2.78 -19.75 19.66
C GLU A 478 1.35 -20.28 19.49
N ALA A 479 0.87 -21.12 20.41
CA ALA A 479 -0.51 -21.59 20.41
C ALA A 479 -1.53 -20.48 20.68
N ASP A 480 -1.19 -19.49 21.52
CA ASP A 480 -2.05 -18.32 21.74
C ASP A 480 -2.18 -17.51 20.44
N LEU A 481 -1.11 -17.41 19.64
CA LEU A 481 -1.07 -16.65 18.37
C LEU A 481 -1.91 -17.25 17.23
N ILE A 482 -2.44 -18.46 17.41
CA ILE A 482 -3.34 -19.11 16.45
C ILE A 482 -4.74 -19.35 17.01
N GLY A 483 -5.07 -18.79 18.19
CA GLY A 483 -6.37 -18.93 18.82
C GLY A 483 -6.68 -20.34 19.28
N ALA A 484 -5.68 -21.19 19.50
CA ALA A 484 -5.90 -22.55 19.98
C ALA A 484 -6.54 -22.52 21.39
N PRO A 485 -7.57 -23.37 21.68
CA PRO A 485 -8.14 -23.46 23.00
C PRO A 485 -7.04 -23.86 24.00
N MET A 486 -6.96 -23.13 25.11
CA MET A 486 -6.08 -23.58 26.20
C MET A 486 -6.46 -24.97 26.64
N ALA A 487 -5.48 -25.86 26.73
CA ALA A 487 -5.68 -27.12 27.49
C ALA A 487 -6.24 -26.75 28.87
N GLN A 488 -7.45 -27.20 29.18
CA GLN A 488 -8.02 -27.04 30.50
C GLN A 488 -7.02 -27.63 31.48
N SER A 489 -6.44 -26.80 32.33
CA SER A 489 -5.67 -27.27 33.48
C SER A 489 -6.64 -28.11 34.32
N THR A 490 -6.51 -29.42 34.23
CA THR A 490 -7.13 -30.34 35.17
C THR A 490 -6.48 -30.06 36.52
N VAL A 491 -7.12 -29.20 37.30
CA VAL A 491 -6.86 -29.15 38.74
C VAL A 491 -7.22 -30.50 39.29
N ALA A 492 -6.20 -31.37 39.45
CA ALA A 492 -6.36 -32.61 40.18
C ALA A 492 -6.76 -32.24 41.60
N GLY A 493 -8.05 -32.42 41.88
CA GLY A 493 -8.56 -32.38 43.26
C GLY A 493 -7.81 -33.43 44.10
N ARG A 494 -7.02 -32.94 45.02
CA ARG A 494 -6.56 -33.80 46.12
C ARG A 494 -7.73 -33.90 47.11
N HIS A 495 -8.30 -35.09 47.20
CA HIS A 495 -9.06 -35.54 48.35
C HIS A 495 -8.13 -35.91 49.50
#